data_e319ce0dc543bc527848d45aad66f7bb
#
_entry.id   e319ce0dc543bc527848d45aad66f7bb
#
_cell.length_a   1.000
_cell.length_b   1.000
_cell.length_c   1.000
_cell.angle_alpha   90.00
_cell.angle_beta   90.00
_cell.angle_gamma   90.00
#
_symmetry.space_group_name_H-M   'P 1'
#
loop_
_entity.id
_entity.type
_entity.pdbx_description
1 polymer ?
#
loop_
_entity_poly.entity_id
_entity_poly.type
_entity_poly.pdbx_seq_one_letter_code
_entity_poly.pdbx_strand_id
1 'polypeptide(L)'
;MDKAALADLFKKARSEGRSMDDLKETVTVPLLCFLGDTTHQIFETHPEILQKHSAIVIECTFFDEAHIPNADEYQHMHWSHLLPVVAQHMDTTFLLIHTSLRYKDEYLYEIVESYNNVQLILPGER
;
A
#
# COMPACT_ATOMS: atom_id res chain seq x y z
N MET A 1 -6.42 -10.54 -6.23
CA MET A 1 -5.23 -11.31 -5.75
C MET A 1 -5.25 -11.30 -4.24
N ASP A 2 -5.10 -12.45 -3.63
CA ASP A 2 -5.10 -12.50 -2.19
C ASP A 2 -3.72 -12.18 -1.60
N LYS A 3 -3.68 -11.99 -0.30
CA LYS A 3 -2.49 -11.58 0.43
C LYS A 3 -1.36 -12.63 0.34
N ALA A 4 -1.71 -13.92 0.40
CA ALA A 4 -0.74 -14.99 0.34
C ALA A 4 -0.08 -15.09 -1.04
N ALA A 5 -0.87 -14.95 -2.10
CA ALA A 5 -0.36 -14.96 -3.46
C ALA A 5 0.61 -13.82 -3.71
N LEU A 6 0.31 -12.65 -3.16
CA LEU A 6 1.19 -11.49 -3.30
C LEU A 6 2.50 -11.68 -2.54
N ALA A 7 2.44 -12.24 -1.32
CA ALA A 7 3.63 -12.52 -0.54
C ALA A 7 4.53 -13.53 -1.25
N ASP A 8 3.92 -14.56 -1.88
CA ASP A 8 4.67 -15.55 -2.65
C ASP A 8 5.35 -14.91 -3.85
N LEU A 9 4.70 -13.98 -4.52
CA LEU A 9 5.29 -13.26 -5.64
C LEU A 9 6.55 -12.48 -5.22
N PHE A 10 6.49 -11.81 -4.08
CA PHE A 10 7.65 -11.10 -3.53
C PHE A 10 8.78 -12.05 -3.20
N LYS A 11 8.48 -13.16 -2.52
CA LYS A 11 9.48 -14.15 -2.15
C LYS A 11 10.16 -14.73 -3.38
N LYS A 12 9.36 -15.04 -4.40
CA LYS A 12 9.88 -15.59 -5.64
C LYS A 12 10.84 -14.61 -6.32
N ALA A 13 10.46 -13.35 -6.42
CA ALA A 13 11.30 -12.32 -7.02
C ALA A 13 12.63 -12.19 -6.28
N ARG A 14 12.62 -12.21 -4.95
CA ARG A 14 13.84 -12.14 -4.16
C ARG A 14 14.73 -13.37 -4.29
N SER A 15 14.13 -14.56 -4.23
CA SER A 15 14.90 -15.82 -4.28
C SER A 15 15.56 -16.00 -5.64
N GLU A 16 14.98 -15.47 -6.69
CA GLU A 16 15.54 -15.50 -8.02
C GLU A 16 16.54 -14.38 -8.27
N GLY A 17 16.79 -13.52 -7.28
CA GLY A 17 17.71 -12.39 -7.42
C GLY A 17 17.19 -11.30 -8.33
N ARG A 18 15.90 -11.24 -8.56
CA ARG A 18 15.27 -10.24 -9.43
C ARG A 18 14.85 -9.02 -8.64
N SER A 19 15.03 -7.85 -9.26
CA SER A 19 14.44 -6.63 -8.75
C SER A 19 13.00 -6.51 -9.22
N MET A 20 12.27 -5.54 -8.67
CA MET A 20 10.93 -5.24 -9.14
C MET A 20 10.93 -4.73 -10.58
N ASP A 21 11.98 -4.07 -11.00
CA ASP A 21 12.14 -3.61 -12.38
C ASP A 21 12.31 -4.79 -13.34
N ASP A 22 13.09 -5.79 -12.95
CA ASP A 22 13.24 -7.01 -13.75
C ASP A 22 11.89 -7.70 -13.92
N LEU A 23 11.09 -7.76 -12.86
CA LEU A 23 9.77 -8.34 -12.92
C LEU A 23 8.87 -7.58 -13.89
N LYS A 24 8.96 -6.25 -13.92
CA LYS A 24 8.21 -5.42 -14.85
C LYS A 24 8.61 -5.68 -16.30
N GLU A 25 9.89 -5.90 -16.53
CA GLU A 25 10.39 -6.15 -17.87
C GLU A 25 9.94 -7.49 -18.44
N THR A 26 9.75 -8.47 -17.57
CA THR A 26 9.38 -9.81 -18.01
C THR A 26 7.88 -10.00 -18.22
N VAL A 27 7.04 -9.14 -17.66
CA VAL A 27 5.59 -9.23 -17.84
C VAL A 27 5.09 -8.10 -18.70
N THR A 28 4.16 -8.41 -19.59
CA THR A 28 3.62 -7.43 -20.53
C THR A 28 2.78 -6.37 -19.81
N VAL A 29 2.08 -6.76 -18.74
CA VAL A 29 1.24 -5.87 -17.93
C VAL A 29 1.78 -5.84 -16.50
N PRO A 30 2.16 -4.66 -15.99
CA PRO A 30 2.61 -4.56 -14.60
C PRO A 30 1.50 -4.94 -13.65
N LEU A 31 1.77 -5.89 -12.76
CA LEU A 31 0.79 -6.36 -11.77
C LEU A 31 0.93 -5.68 -10.43
N LEU A 32 2.12 -5.18 -10.10
CA LEU A 32 2.46 -4.74 -8.77
C LEU A 32 3.34 -3.51 -8.81
N CYS A 33 3.02 -2.53 -7.97
CA CYS A 33 3.86 -1.38 -7.71
C CYS A 33 4.17 -1.32 -6.22
N PHE A 34 5.43 -1.17 -5.88
CA PHE A 34 5.86 -1.00 -4.50
C PHE A 34 6.25 0.46 -4.28
N LEU A 35 5.54 1.12 -3.36
CA LEU A 35 5.84 2.48 -2.94
C LEU A 35 6.30 2.45 -1.48
N GLY A 36 7.48 2.97 -1.23
CA GLY A 36 8.02 3.06 0.12
C GLY A 36 7.48 4.27 0.87
N ASP A 37 8.36 4.89 1.65
CA ASP A 37 8.00 6.08 2.42
C ASP A 37 7.60 7.22 1.47
N THR A 38 6.33 7.58 1.50
CA THR A 38 5.82 8.63 0.63
C THR A 38 4.53 9.20 1.21
N THR A 39 4.11 10.32 0.64
CA THR A 39 2.82 10.92 0.95
C THR A 39 1.85 10.71 -0.21
N HIS A 40 0.57 11.05 0.01
CA HIS A 40 -0.46 10.97 -1.02
C HIS A 40 -0.11 11.77 -2.28
N GLN A 41 0.80 12.72 -2.18
CA GLN A 41 1.20 13.56 -3.31
C GLN A 41 1.80 12.76 -4.45
N ILE A 42 2.31 11.54 -4.19
CA ILE A 42 2.82 10.67 -5.24
C ILE A 42 1.77 10.41 -6.33
N PHE A 43 0.51 10.31 -5.95
CA PHE A 43 -0.58 10.05 -6.90
C PHE A 43 -0.95 11.28 -7.72
N GLU A 44 -0.63 12.48 -7.22
CA GLU A 44 -0.83 13.72 -7.96
C GLU A 44 0.28 13.95 -8.97
N THR A 45 1.52 13.63 -8.58
CA THR A 45 2.70 13.82 -9.44
C THR A 45 2.88 12.68 -10.44
N HIS A 46 2.40 11.48 -10.09
CA HIS A 46 2.54 10.28 -10.92
C HIS A 46 1.22 9.51 -10.99
N PRO A 47 0.16 10.11 -11.57
CA PRO A 47 -1.14 9.44 -11.62
C PRO A 47 -1.15 8.16 -12.46
N GLU A 48 -0.16 7.99 -13.33
CA GLU A 48 -0.02 6.77 -14.13
C GLU A 48 0.17 5.52 -13.30
N ILE A 49 0.64 5.65 -12.06
CA ILE A 49 0.80 4.50 -11.15
C ILE A 49 -0.53 3.78 -10.96
N LEU A 50 -1.62 4.54 -10.80
CA LEU A 50 -2.95 3.99 -10.59
C LEU A 50 -3.54 3.35 -11.84
N GLN A 51 -3.08 3.78 -13.00
CA GLN A 51 -3.58 3.27 -14.28
C GLN A 51 -2.88 2.01 -14.75
N LYS A 52 -1.62 1.84 -14.34
CA LYS A 52 -0.77 0.76 -14.85
C LYS A 52 -0.71 -0.47 -13.96
N HIS A 53 -1.11 -0.35 -12.70
CA HIS A 53 -0.92 -1.43 -11.73
C HIS A 53 -2.23 -1.84 -11.12
N SER A 54 -2.46 -3.16 -11.03
CA SER A 54 -3.65 -3.70 -10.36
C SER A 54 -3.48 -3.82 -8.85
N ALA A 55 -2.25 -3.80 -8.36
CA ALA A 55 -1.96 -3.85 -6.94
C ALA A 55 -0.85 -2.87 -6.59
N ILE A 56 -1.02 -2.14 -5.50
CA ILE A 56 -0.06 -1.16 -5.01
C ILE A 56 0.24 -1.48 -3.55
N VAL A 57 1.52 -1.71 -3.26
CA VAL A 57 1.99 -1.84 -1.88
C VAL A 57 2.49 -0.48 -1.44
N ILE A 58 1.89 0.08 -0.41
CA ILE A 58 2.20 1.43 0.04
C ILE A 58 2.20 1.49 1.56
N GLU A 59 3.12 2.28 2.09
CA GLU A 59 3.14 2.56 3.50
C GLU A 59 1.97 3.45 3.88
N CYS A 60 1.29 3.12 4.97
CA CYS A 60 0.27 3.99 5.55
C CYS A 60 0.47 3.98 7.08
N THR A 61 1.22 4.94 7.56
CA THR A 61 1.68 4.95 8.95
C THR A 61 0.63 5.45 9.91
N PHE A 62 -0.11 6.49 9.54
CA PHE A 62 -1.03 7.17 10.45
C PHE A 62 -2.47 7.05 10.00
N PHE A 63 -3.38 6.82 10.95
CA PHE A 63 -4.82 6.63 10.68
C PHE A 63 -5.71 7.59 11.46
N ASP A 64 -5.31 8.00 12.67
CA ASP A 64 -6.11 8.89 13.50
C ASP A 64 -5.90 10.35 13.05
N GLU A 65 -6.98 11.12 12.97
CA GLU A 65 -6.93 12.53 12.56
C GLU A 65 -5.99 13.35 13.43
N ALA A 66 -5.86 13.00 14.71
CA ALA A 66 -4.93 13.68 15.62
C ALA A 66 -3.49 13.57 15.16
N HIS A 67 -3.17 12.60 14.30
CA HIS A 67 -1.82 12.34 13.82
C HIS A 67 -1.54 12.90 12.42
N ILE A 68 -2.45 13.71 11.86
CA ILE A 68 -2.20 14.37 10.56
C ILE A 68 -0.96 15.25 10.62
N PRO A 69 -0.77 16.09 11.66
CA PRO A 69 0.47 16.89 11.72
C PRO A 69 1.74 16.05 11.77
N ASN A 70 1.68 14.87 12.40
CA ASN A 70 2.82 13.96 12.44
C ASN A 70 3.15 13.42 11.06
N ALA A 71 2.13 13.04 10.30
CA ALA A 71 2.31 12.56 8.95
C ALA A 71 2.93 13.63 8.05
N ASP A 72 2.43 14.85 8.14
CA ASP A 72 2.94 15.97 7.36
C ASP A 72 4.39 16.31 7.72
N GLU A 73 4.71 16.35 9.01
CA GLU A 73 6.05 16.68 9.50
C GLU A 73 7.09 15.67 9.03
N TYR A 74 6.76 14.39 9.10
CA TYR A 74 7.70 13.31 8.78
C TYR A 74 7.52 12.76 7.38
N GLN A 75 6.62 13.35 6.58
CA GLN A 75 6.37 12.95 5.18
C GLN A 75 5.93 11.49 5.05
N HIS A 76 5.04 11.07 5.94
CA HIS A 76 4.42 9.74 5.90
C HIS A 76 2.98 9.84 5.43
N MET A 77 2.47 8.71 4.91
CA MET A 77 1.09 8.64 4.45
C MET A 77 0.13 8.65 5.64
N HIS A 78 -0.93 9.44 5.54
CA HIS A 78 -2.05 9.38 6.46
C HIS A 78 -3.26 8.79 5.74
N TRP A 79 -4.01 7.94 6.44
CA TRP A 79 -5.18 7.27 5.86
C TRP A 79 -6.20 8.24 5.27
N SER A 80 -6.46 9.35 5.94
CA SER A 80 -7.43 10.34 5.46
C SER A 80 -7.02 10.95 4.11
N HIS A 81 -5.74 11.01 3.83
CA HIS A 81 -5.22 11.50 2.55
C HIS A 81 -5.23 10.41 1.47
N LEU A 82 -5.06 9.15 1.87
CA LEU A 82 -5.09 8.02 0.95
C LEU A 82 -6.52 7.61 0.59
N LEU A 83 -7.46 7.79 1.51
CA LEU A 83 -8.83 7.32 1.35
C LEU A 83 -9.51 7.78 0.06
N PRO A 84 -9.42 9.06 -0.35
CA PRO A 84 -10.04 9.48 -1.61
C PRO A 84 -9.48 8.72 -2.81
N VAL A 85 -8.19 8.39 -2.81
CA VAL A 85 -7.56 7.63 -3.88
C VAL A 85 -8.12 6.21 -3.90
N VAL A 86 -8.21 5.57 -2.74
CA VAL A 86 -8.78 4.23 -2.61
C VAL A 86 -10.22 4.20 -3.11
N ALA A 87 -11.03 5.18 -2.69
CA ALA A 87 -12.45 5.23 -3.05
C ALA A 87 -12.68 5.46 -4.54
N GLN A 88 -11.76 6.12 -5.21
CA GLN A 88 -11.86 6.41 -6.65
C GLN A 88 -11.26 5.33 -7.53
N HIS A 89 -10.55 4.36 -6.96
CA HIS A 89 -9.83 3.34 -7.70
C HIS A 89 -10.16 1.95 -7.16
N MET A 90 -11.43 1.57 -7.23
CA MET A 90 -11.92 0.31 -6.67
C MET A 90 -11.39 -0.93 -7.39
N ASP A 91 -10.89 -0.77 -8.62
CA ASP A 91 -10.27 -1.88 -9.36
C ASP A 91 -8.81 -2.10 -8.98
N THR A 92 -8.25 -1.21 -8.19
CA THR A 92 -6.87 -1.32 -7.71
C THR A 92 -6.88 -1.80 -6.27
N THR A 93 -6.07 -2.81 -5.96
CA THR A 93 -5.89 -3.30 -4.60
C THR A 93 -4.76 -2.55 -3.93
N PHE A 94 -5.04 -1.97 -2.77
CA PHE A 94 -4.05 -1.26 -1.96
C PHE A 94 -3.65 -2.13 -0.78
N LEU A 95 -2.36 -2.43 -0.71
CA LEU A 95 -1.80 -3.25 0.37
C LEU A 95 -1.00 -2.33 1.28
N LEU A 96 -1.51 -2.13 2.49
CA LEU A 96 -0.95 -1.16 3.42
C LEU A 96 0.06 -1.83 4.35
N ILE A 97 1.25 -1.29 4.39
CA ILE A 97 2.35 -1.75 5.23
C ILE A 97 2.79 -0.65 6.18
N HIS A 98 3.67 -0.96 7.11
CA HIS A 98 4.31 -0.01 8.04
C HIS A 98 3.30 0.83 8.82
N THR A 99 2.20 0.23 9.26
CA THR A 99 1.29 0.93 10.16
C THR A 99 1.98 1.18 11.50
N SER A 100 1.71 2.34 12.10
CA SER A 100 2.31 2.70 13.38
C SER A 100 1.91 1.71 14.47
N LEU A 101 2.86 1.32 15.31
CA LEU A 101 2.62 0.39 16.42
C LEU A 101 1.74 0.99 17.52
N ARG A 102 1.47 2.30 17.47
CA ARG A 102 0.54 2.95 18.41
C ARG A 102 -0.90 2.50 18.21
N TYR A 103 -1.22 1.94 17.03
CA TYR A 103 -2.57 1.47 16.74
C TYR A 103 -2.68 -0.03 16.98
N LYS A 104 -3.79 -0.45 17.59
CA LYS A 104 -4.11 -1.87 17.73
C LYS A 104 -4.61 -2.43 16.40
N ASP A 105 -4.35 -3.70 16.16
CA ASP A 105 -4.76 -4.35 14.91
C ASP A 105 -6.27 -4.26 14.69
N GLU A 106 -7.05 -4.46 15.73
CA GLU A 106 -8.53 -4.39 15.67
C GLU A 106 -9.01 -3.02 15.22
N TYR A 107 -8.37 -1.96 15.70
CA TYR A 107 -8.69 -0.59 15.31
C TYR A 107 -8.45 -0.38 13.82
N LEU A 108 -7.32 -0.86 13.32
CA LEU A 108 -6.97 -0.73 11.91
C LEU A 108 -7.95 -1.51 11.02
N TYR A 109 -8.28 -2.73 11.40
CA TYR A 109 -9.24 -3.54 10.64
C TYR A 109 -10.62 -2.90 10.59
N GLU A 110 -11.08 -2.31 11.68
CA GLU A 110 -12.36 -1.60 11.69
C GLU A 110 -12.40 -0.45 10.67
N ILE A 111 -11.29 0.28 10.55
CA ILE A 111 -11.22 1.41 9.63
C ILE A 111 -11.31 0.95 8.19
N VAL A 112 -10.61 -0.13 7.82
CA VAL A 112 -10.48 -0.53 6.42
C VAL A 112 -11.49 -1.57 5.98
N GLU A 113 -12.26 -2.18 6.88
CA GLU A 113 -13.16 -3.29 6.54
C GLU A 113 -14.25 -2.91 5.54
N SER A 114 -14.61 -1.64 5.48
CA SER A 114 -15.62 -1.16 4.52
C SER A 114 -15.10 -1.05 3.09
N TYR A 115 -13.80 -1.23 2.88
CA TYR A 115 -13.15 -1.04 1.58
C TYR A 115 -12.62 -2.37 1.09
N ASN A 116 -13.29 -2.95 0.10
CA ASN A 116 -12.93 -4.26 -0.45
C ASN A 116 -11.58 -4.28 -1.15
N ASN A 117 -11.11 -3.12 -1.57
CA ASN A 117 -9.83 -3.01 -2.29
C ASN A 117 -8.66 -2.61 -1.38
N VAL A 118 -8.81 -2.71 -0.07
CA VAL A 118 -7.75 -2.44 0.88
C VAL A 118 -7.45 -3.69 1.70
N GLN A 119 -6.17 -4.02 1.83
CA GLN A 119 -5.70 -5.09 2.70
C GLN A 119 -4.56 -4.58 3.57
N LEU A 120 -4.62 -4.92 4.85
CA LEU A 120 -3.54 -4.61 5.78
C LEU A 120 -2.54 -5.76 5.78
N ILE A 121 -1.26 -5.41 5.65
CA ILE A 121 -0.18 -6.39 5.82
C ILE A 121 0.53 -6.01 7.11
N LEU A 122 0.07 -6.60 8.21
CA LEU A 122 0.62 -6.34 9.53
C LEU A 122 1.80 -7.28 9.80
N PRO A 123 2.73 -6.88 10.67
CA PRO A 123 3.78 -7.78 11.13
C PRO A 123 3.15 -9.06 11.65
N GLY A 124 3.68 -10.20 11.25
CA GLY A 124 3.05 -11.49 11.48
C GLY A 124 2.71 -11.72 12.93
N GLU A 125 3.64 -12.05 13.71
CA GLU A 125 3.45 -12.45 15.09
C GLU A 125 3.49 -11.25 16.05
N ARG A 126 2.42 -10.56 16.14
CA ARG A 126 2.34 -9.50 17.14
C ARG A 126 1.98 -10.04 18.51
#